data_6502539bf0b9149b1dbb30c6d755693b
#
_entry.id   6502539bf0b9149b1dbb30c6d755693b
#
_cell.length_a   1.000
_cell.length_b   1.000
_cell.length_c   1.000
_cell.angle_alpha   90.00
_cell.angle_beta   90.00
_cell.angle_gamma   90.00
#
_symmetry.space_group_name_H-M   'P 1'
#
loop_
_entity.id
_entity.type
_entity.pdbx_description
1 polymer ?
#
loop_
_entity_poly.entity_id
_entity_poly.type
_entity_poly.pdbx_seq_one_letter_code
_entity_poly.pdbx_strand_id
1 'polypeptide(L)'
;MAYLSEIWRYPVKSHGRECISEVKVKARETLPHDRIWAVVHEHSTADGSQWVACHNFSRGAKAPGLMAISANFDETTNILKMSHPNKNDLIFCPDTEGDKLIEWTKDLIPIDRSGSAKLIRAKASAMTDTDYPSITICSSTSHDALTKEMGCDLSKNRWRGNLWIDDLEPWEEMEWIGKIVQIGNIQFDIVEPVQRCMATTANPETGVRDADTLGALQSHGHQNFSVYAVAKNNGTLSLDDKLTLID
;
A
#
# COMPACT_ATOMS: atom_id res chain seq x y z
N MET A 1 11.24 -11.23 -20.13
CA MET A 1 12.17 -11.03 -18.98
C MET A 1 11.50 -10.08 -18.01
N ALA A 2 11.24 -10.54 -16.82
CA ALA A 2 10.49 -9.80 -15.80
C ALA A 2 11.05 -8.39 -15.53
N TYR A 3 10.18 -7.43 -15.31
CA TYR A 3 10.57 -6.03 -15.15
C TYR A 3 9.58 -5.25 -14.27
N LEU A 4 10.04 -4.15 -13.69
CA LEU A 4 9.26 -3.24 -12.86
C LEU A 4 8.35 -2.38 -13.75
N SER A 5 7.06 -2.63 -13.71
CA SER A 5 6.05 -1.94 -14.55
C SER A 5 5.37 -0.77 -13.85
N GLU A 6 5.21 -0.84 -12.53
CA GLU A 6 4.57 0.23 -11.77
C GLU A 6 5.23 0.41 -10.40
N ILE A 7 5.33 1.66 -9.95
CA ILE A 7 5.76 2.02 -8.59
C ILE A 7 4.64 2.81 -7.94
N TRP A 8 4.11 2.29 -6.84
CA TRP A 8 3.04 2.93 -6.08
C TRP A 8 3.49 3.33 -4.68
N ARG A 9 3.05 4.48 -4.24
CA ARG A 9 3.31 5.03 -2.92
C ARG A 9 1.99 5.43 -2.24
N TYR A 10 1.94 5.30 -0.92
CA TYR A 10 0.76 5.53 -0.10
C TYR A 10 1.10 6.47 1.05
N PRO A 11 1.19 7.78 0.86
CA PRO A 11 1.73 8.71 1.86
C PRO A 11 1.04 8.60 3.22
N VAL A 12 -0.29 8.45 3.22
CA VAL A 12 -1.09 8.24 4.43
C VAL A 12 -1.63 6.81 4.47
N LYS A 13 -1.40 6.10 5.57
CA LYS A 13 -1.91 4.73 5.75
C LYS A 13 -3.41 4.66 5.48
N SER A 14 -3.83 3.77 4.59
CA SER A 14 -5.22 3.56 4.13
C SER A 14 -5.88 4.74 3.40
N HIS A 15 -5.24 5.88 3.27
CA HIS A 15 -5.79 7.07 2.61
C HIS A 15 -4.91 7.47 1.43
N GLY A 16 -5.46 7.37 0.24
CA GLY A 16 -4.77 7.78 -0.97
C GLY A 16 -3.74 6.79 -1.50
N ARG A 17 -3.44 6.97 -2.75
CA ARG A 17 -2.42 6.25 -3.53
C ARG A 17 -1.90 7.18 -4.61
N GLU A 18 -0.62 7.07 -4.93
CA GLU A 18 0.00 7.77 -6.05
C GLU A 18 0.94 6.85 -6.81
N CYS A 19 0.95 6.98 -8.12
CA CYS A 19 1.90 6.31 -9.00
C CYS A 19 3.07 7.24 -9.26
N ILE A 20 4.30 6.71 -9.20
CA ILE A 20 5.53 7.44 -9.46
C ILE A 20 6.38 6.65 -10.46
N SER A 21 7.24 7.33 -11.21
CA SER A 21 8.08 6.67 -12.23
C SER A 21 9.47 6.26 -11.73
N GLU A 22 9.90 6.86 -10.62
CA GLU A 22 11.22 6.62 -10.05
C GLU A 22 11.16 6.81 -8.53
N VAL A 23 11.99 6.06 -7.80
CA VAL A 23 12.12 6.20 -6.35
C VAL A 23 13.53 5.87 -5.87
N LYS A 24 14.06 6.69 -4.96
CA LYS A 24 15.32 6.41 -4.25
C LYS A 24 15.04 5.47 -3.09
N VAL A 25 15.64 4.30 -3.13
CA VAL A 25 15.53 3.28 -2.09
C VAL A 25 16.76 3.33 -1.19
N LYS A 26 16.55 3.21 0.11
CA LYS A 26 17.62 3.03 1.11
C LYS A 26 17.51 1.66 1.76
N ALA A 27 18.68 1.10 2.03
CA ALA A 27 18.78 -0.19 2.69
C ALA A 27 18.04 -0.17 4.04
N ARG A 28 17.20 -1.18 4.27
CA ARG A 28 16.42 -1.35 5.48
C ARG A 28 15.48 -0.17 5.82
N GLU A 29 15.04 0.57 4.79
CA GLU A 29 13.98 1.58 4.92
C GLU A 29 12.80 1.20 3.99
N THR A 30 11.61 1.71 4.29
CA THR A 30 10.46 1.67 3.37
C THR A 30 10.72 2.60 2.18
N LEU A 31 9.87 2.59 1.17
CA LEU A 31 9.93 3.63 0.15
C LEU A 31 9.77 5.02 0.80
N PRO A 32 10.50 6.04 0.34
CA PRO A 32 10.36 7.40 0.84
C PRO A 32 8.90 7.85 0.82
N HIS A 33 8.46 8.42 1.92
CA HIS A 33 7.10 8.92 2.12
C HIS A 33 5.99 7.87 2.05
N ASP A 34 6.30 6.58 1.97
CA ASP A 34 5.30 5.53 2.01
C ASP A 34 4.81 5.29 3.46
N ARG A 35 3.53 5.53 3.70
CA ARG A 35 2.86 5.33 5.02
C ARG A 35 3.53 6.05 6.20
N ILE A 36 4.15 7.21 5.92
CA ILE A 36 4.76 8.03 6.98
C ILE A 36 3.73 8.81 7.78
N TRP A 37 2.53 8.97 7.26
CA TRP A 37 1.39 9.49 8.01
C TRP A 37 0.33 8.41 8.21
N ALA A 38 -0.40 8.51 9.32
CA ALA A 38 -1.53 7.63 9.61
C ALA A 38 -2.59 8.37 10.40
N VAL A 39 -3.86 8.07 10.12
CA VAL A 39 -5.00 8.63 10.87
C VAL A 39 -5.33 7.70 12.04
N VAL A 40 -5.08 8.13 13.26
CA VAL A 40 -5.48 7.41 14.47
C VAL A 40 -6.97 7.64 14.76
N HIS A 41 -7.63 6.62 15.30
CA HIS A 41 -9.00 6.74 15.77
C HIS A 41 -9.07 7.19 17.24
N GLU A 42 -10.23 7.63 17.71
CA GLU A 42 -10.45 8.25 19.03
C GLU A 42 -10.05 7.39 20.25
N HIS A 43 -9.98 6.06 20.08
CA HIS A 43 -9.56 5.14 21.15
C HIS A 43 -8.08 4.74 21.04
N SER A 44 -7.33 5.29 20.10
CA SER A 44 -5.91 5.00 19.93
C SER A 44 -5.04 5.99 20.69
N THR A 45 -3.99 5.49 21.32
CA THR A 45 -2.97 6.30 22.00
C THR A 45 -1.69 6.45 21.17
N ALA A 46 -1.69 5.97 19.91
CA ALA A 46 -0.52 6.07 19.05
C ALA A 46 -0.19 7.53 18.72
N ASP A 47 1.08 7.89 18.81
CA ASP A 47 1.60 9.25 18.58
C ASP A 47 2.66 9.33 17.47
N GLY A 48 2.93 8.20 16.81
CA GLY A 48 3.95 8.09 15.76
C GLY A 48 5.38 7.87 16.25
N SER A 49 5.62 7.82 17.57
CA SER A 49 6.98 7.61 18.13
C SER A 49 7.55 6.22 17.84
N GLN A 50 6.68 5.24 17.70
CA GLN A 50 7.03 3.84 17.37
C GLN A 50 5.98 3.22 16.46
N TRP A 51 6.35 2.13 15.81
CA TRP A 51 5.40 1.33 15.04
C TRP A 51 4.31 0.74 15.95
N VAL A 52 3.08 0.74 15.47
CA VAL A 52 1.95 0.09 16.12
C VAL A 52 1.08 -0.63 15.08
N ALA A 53 0.43 -1.70 15.51
CA ALA A 53 -0.42 -2.52 14.64
C ALA A 53 -1.59 -1.72 14.03
N CYS A 54 -2.05 -2.15 12.86
CA CYS A 54 -3.03 -1.46 12.02
C CYS A 54 -4.39 -1.17 12.70
N HIS A 55 -4.73 -1.88 13.79
CA HIS A 55 -5.97 -1.66 14.53
C HIS A 55 -6.05 -0.28 15.24
N ASN A 56 -4.92 0.41 15.39
CA ASN A 56 -4.85 1.77 15.94
C ASN A 56 -5.33 2.86 14.98
N PHE A 57 -5.57 2.52 13.71
CA PHE A 57 -5.80 3.50 12.66
C PHE A 57 -7.18 3.35 11.99
N SER A 58 -7.70 4.45 11.47
CA SER A 58 -8.77 4.43 10.48
C SER A 58 -8.26 3.74 9.21
N ARG A 59 -8.93 2.67 8.77
CA ARG A 59 -8.38 1.77 7.74
C ARG A 59 -9.42 1.27 6.75
N GLY A 60 -9.02 1.04 5.51
CA GLY A 60 -9.88 0.56 4.43
C GLY A 60 -10.61 -0.76 4.73
N ALA A 61 -10.04 -1.62 5.57
CA ALA A 61 -10.70 -2.85 6.03
C ALA A 61 -11.99 -2.59 6.85
N LYS A 62 -12.16 -1.42 7.42
CA LYS A 62 -13.33 -1.02 8.23
C LYS A 62 -14.11 0.13 7.61
N ALA A 63 -13.46 0.97 6.84
CA ALA A 63 -14.03 2.11 6.12
C ALA A 63 -13.66 2.01 4.63
N PRO A 64 -14.39 1.22 3.83
CA PRO A 64 -14.03 0.92 2.44
C PRO A 64 -13.99 2.17 1.57
N GLY A 65 -14.77 3.21 1.86
CA GLY A 65 -14.72 4.50 1.17
C GLY A 65 -13.33 5.13 1.12
N LEU A 66 -12.48 4.89 2.12
CA LEU A 66 -11.11 5.39 2.15
C LEU A 66 -10.24 4.83 1.00
N MET A 67 -10.61 3.67 0.46
CA MET A 67 -9.85 3.02 -0.64
C MET A 67 -9.98 3.78 -1.96
N ALA A 68 -11.04 4.60 -2.14
CA ALA A 68 -11.24 5.39 -3.34
C ALA A 68 -10.46 6.72 -3.37
N ILE A 69 -9.69 7.00 -2.32
CA ILE A 69 -8.86 8.20 -2.27
C ILE A 69 -7.62 8.00 -3.16
N SER A 70 -7.36 8.94 -4.07
CA SER A 70 -6.08 9.12 -4.74
C SER A 70 -5.27 10.23 -4.06
N ALA A 71 -3.97 10.23 -4.24
CA ALA A 71 -3.05 11.19 -3.64
C ALA A 71 -2.05 11.68 -4.68
N ASN A 72 -1.53 12.87 -4.44
CA ASN A 72 -0.35 13.41 -5.12
C ASN A 72 0.42 14.24 -4.08
N PHE A 73 1.64 13.82 -3.77
CA PHE A 73 2.47 14.44 -2.74
C PHE A 73 3.62 15.22 -3.37
N ASP A 74 3.62 16.52 -3.19
CA ASP A 74 4.75 17.38 -3.55
C ASP A 74 5.77 17.39 -2.39
N GLU A 75 6.86 16.67 -2.58
CA GLU A 75 7.95 16.55 -1.60
C GLU A 75 8.68 17.88 -1.35
N THR A 76 8.66 18.80 -2.32
CA THR A 76 9.36 20.10 -2.22
C THR A 76 8.61 21.05 -1.30
N THR A 77 7.29 21.08 -1.43
CA THR A 77 6.43 21.99 -0.66
C THR A 77 5.82 21.33 0.58
N ASN A 78 5.96 20.00 0.71
CA ASN A 78 5.29 19.20 1.72
C ASN A 78 3.75 19.35 1.67
N ILE A 79 3.21 19.48 0.45
CA ILE A 79 1.77 19.60 0.21
C ILE A 79 1.24 18.28 -0.35
N LEU A 80 0.15 17.83 0.23
CA LEU A 80 -0.58 16.65 -0.22
C LEU A 80 -1.91 17.08 -0.83
N LYS A 81 -2.13 16.71 -2.09
CA LYS A 81 -3.41 16.80 -2.75
C LYS A 81 -4.09 15.43 -2.70
N MET A 82 -5.32 15.37 -2.23
CA MET A 82 -6.15 14.16 -2.22
C MET A 82 -7.43 14.40 -3.00
N SER A 83 -7.86 13.39 -3.76
CA SER A 83 -9.10 13.40 -4.54
C SER A 83 -9.92 12.15 -4.22
N HIS A 84 -11.24 12.28 -4.26
CA HIS A 84 -12.18 11.18 -4.07
C HIS A 84 -13.38 11.39 -5.01
N PRO A 85 -13.95 10.34 -5.65
CA PRO A 85 -14.98 10.50 -6.69
C PRO A 85 -16.22 11.30 -6.25
N ASN A 86 -16.54 11.30 -4.96
CA ASN A 86 -17.73 11.95 -4.43
C ASN A 86 -17.42 13.21 -3.60
N LYS A 87 -16.19 13.77 -3.69
CA LYS A 87 -15.77 14.91 -2.89
C LYS A 87 -14.97 15.92 -3.72
N ASN A 88 -14.96 17.15 -3.29
CA ASN A 88 -14.00 18.12 -3.81
C ASN A 88 -12.58 17.75 -3.37
N ASP A 89 -11.59 18.10 -4.17
CA ASP A 89 -10.19 17.88 -3.83
C ASP A 89 -9.82 18.57 -2.51
N LEU A 90 -8.99 17.89 -1.73
CA LEU A 90 -8.38 18.44 -0.52
C LEU A 90 -6.90 18.74 -0.81
N ILE A 91 -6.46 19.95 -0.49
CA ILE A 91 -5.05 20.35 -0.55
C ILE A 91 -4.64 20.83 0.85
N PHE A 92 -3.60 20.23 1.41
CA PHE A 92 -3.17 20.52 2.78
C PHE A 92 -1.71 20.11 3.05
N CYS A 93 -1.12 20.72 4.09
CA CYS A 93 0.15 20.26 4.64
C CYS A 93 -0.11 19.20 5.71
N PRO A 94 0.31 17.93 5.52
CA PRO A 94 -0.05 16.86 6.45
C PRO A 94 0.57 17.01 7.84
N ASP A 95 1.67 17.75 7.97
CA ASP A 95 2.33 17.95 9.27
C ASP A 95 1.66 19.04 10.14
N THR A 96 0.91 19.97 9.55
CA THR A 96 0.33 21.10 10.27
C THR A 96 -1.19 21.25 10.12
N GLU A 97 -1.77 20.61 9.11
CA GLU A 97 -3.18 20.78 8.75
C GLU A 97 -3.95 19.44 8.76
N GLY A 98 -3.50 18.47 9.56
CA GLY A 98 -4.11 17.14 9.63
C GLY A 98 -5.61 17.13 9.91
N ASP A 99 -6.12 18.13 10.65
CA ASP A 99 -7.54 18.27 10.96
C ASP A 99 -8.41 18.45 9.70
N LYS A 100 -7.86 19.03 8.63
CA LYS A 100 -8.54 19.13 7.34
C LYS A 100 -8.84 17.75 6.74
N LEU A 101 -7.89 16.81 6.84
CA LEU A 101 -8.09 15.43 6.37
C LEU A 101 -9.15 14.71 7.21
N ILE A 102 -9.12 14.89 8.54
CA ILE A 102 -10.10 14.28 9.44
C ILE A 102 -11.53 14.72 9.07
N GLU A 103 -11.75 16.02 8.93
CA GLU A 103 -13.06 16.53 8.54
C GLU A 103 -13.46 16.11 7.13
N TRP A 104 -12.49 16.12 6.17
CA TRP A 104 -12.75 15.74 4.79
C TRP A 104 -13.12 14.25 4.64
N THR A 105 -12.61 13.37 5.51
CA THR A 105 -12.89 11.92 5.44
C THR A 105 -14.01 11.47 6.39
N LYS A 106 -14.57 12.33 7.19
CA LYS A 106 -15.51 12.02 8.27
C LYS A 106 -16.71 11.17 7.83
N ASP A 107 -17.32 11.52 6.71
CA ASP A 107 -18.47 10.82 6.13
C ASP A 107 -18.08 9.50 5.40
N LEU A 108 -16.79 9.25 5.18
CA LEU A 108 -16.28 7.97 4.67
C LEU A 108 -16.11 6.92 5.78
N ILE A 109 -16.15 7.35 7.03
CA ILE A 109 -16.09 6.45 8.20
C ILE A 109 -17.50 6.01 8.57
N PRO A 110 -17.81 4.69 8.54
CA PRO A 110 -19.14 4.21 8.92
C PRO A 110 -19.49 4.57 10.36
N ILE A 111 -20.76 4.88 10.62
CA ILE A 111 -21.24 5.38 11.92
C ILE A 111 -21.06 4.37 13.07
N ASP A 112 -20.96 3.09 12.76
CA ASP A 112 -20.69 2.00 13.71
C ASP A 112 -19.19 1.79 13.99
N ARG A 113 -18.34 2.69 13.52
CA ARG A 113 -16.87 2.64 13.69
C ARG A 113 -16.38 3.82 14.51
N SER A 114 -15.25 3.60 15.20
CA SER A 114 -14.57 4.68 15.93
C SER A 114 -14.21 5.81 14.98
N GLY A 115 -14.52 7.04 15.37
CA GLY A 115 -14.22 8.24 14.61
C GLY A 115 -12.72 8.45 14.42
N SER A 116 -12.35 9.06 13.31
CA SER A 116 -10.98 9.54 13.09
C SER A 116 -10.67 10.69 14.01
N ALA A 117 -9.54 10.67 14.72
CA ALA A 117 -9.21 11.66 15.74
C ALA A 117 -8.07 12.59 15.34
N LYS A 118 -7.00 12.05 14.77
CA LYS A 118 -5.79 12.83 14.49
C LYS A 118 -4.96 12.20 13.39
N LEU A 119 -4.34 13.03 12.56
CA LEU A 119 -3.26 12.62 11.66
C LEU A 119 -1.95 12.69 12.44
N ILE A 120 -1.20 11.59 12.46
CA ILE A 120 0.13 11.50 13.08
C ILE A 120 1.19 11.21 12.02
N ARG A 121 2.42 11.67 12.27
CA ARG A 121 3.59 11.33 11.47
C ARG A 121 4.44 10.30 12.20
N ALA A 122 4.85 9.27 11.48
CA ALA A 122 5.81 8.28 11.96
C ALA A 122 7.20 8.92 12.12
N LYS A 123 7.83 8.72 13.28
CA LYS A 123 9.14 9.29 13.62
C LYS A 123 10.29 8.30 13.44
N ALA A 124 10.04 7.03 13.75
CA ALA A 124 11.06 5.99 13.72
C ALA A 124 10.91 5.03 12.53
N SER A 125 9.67 4.66 12.19
CA SER A 125 9.37 3.67 11.16
C SER A 125 8.01 3.97 10.57
N ALA A 126 7.88 3.84 9.24
CA ALA A 126 6.59 4.01 8.55
C ALA A 126 5.53 3.04 9.12
N MET A 127 4.27 3.46 9.09
CA MET A 127 3.13 2.67 9.61
C MET A 127 2.67 1.61 8.60
N THR A 128 3.62 0.76 8.14
CA THR A 128 3.34 -0.41 7.30
C THR A 128 2.51 -1.46 8.08
N ASP A 129 2.19 -2.57 7.46
CA ASP A 129 1.45 -3.66 8.14
C ASP A 129 2.39 -4.62 8.89
N THR A 130 3.70 -4.44 8.76
CA THR A 130 4.77 -5.17 9.47
C THR A 130 5.50 -4.25 10.44
N ASP A 131 6.11 -4.81 11.47
CA ASP A 131 6.96 -4.09 12.45
C ASP A 131 8.40 -3.87 11.96
N TYR A 132 8.70 -4.33 10.74
CA TYR A 132 9.96 -4.09 10.03
C TYR A 132 9.72 -3.26 8.76
N PRO A 133 10.74 -2.60 8.20
CA PRO A 133 10.62 -1.73 7.03
C PRO A 133 10.38 -2.57 5.77
N SER A 134 9.12 -2.82 5.44
CA SER A 134 8.71 -3.63 4.30
C SER A 134 8.33 -2.81 3.08
N ILE A 135 8.66 -3.35 1.90
CA ILE A 135 8.20 -2.94 0.58
C ILE A 135 7.43 -4.13 -0.01
N THR A 136 6.28 -3.89 -0.60
CA THR A 136 5.47 -4.98 -1.16
C THR A 136 5.79 -5.15 -2.65
N ILE A 137 6.15 -6.37 -3.07
CA ILE A 137 6.34 -6.75 -4.47
C ILE A 137 5.16 -7.59 -4.93
N CYS A 138 4.50 -7.17 -6.00
CA CYS A 138 3.33 -7.79 -6.60
C CYS A 138 3.63 -8.27 -8.01
N SER A 139 3.01 -9.35 -8.44
CA SER A 139 3.02 -9.84 -9.81
C SER A 139 1.74 -9.44 -10.55
N SER A 140 1.89 -8.81 -11.72
CA SER A 140 0.75 -8.50 -12.59
C SER A 140 0.11 -9.78 -13.13
N THR A 141 0.92 -10.78 -13.46
CA THR A 141 0.44 -12.08 -13.97
C THR A 141 -0.35 -12.86 -12.92
N SER A 142 0.06 -12.82 -11.64
CA SER A 142 -0.72 -13.39 -10.54
C SER A 142 -2.05 -12.67 -10.35
N HIS A 143 -2.04 -11.33 -10.49
CA HIS A 143 -3.27 -10.55 -10.46
C HIS A 143 -4.21 -10.92 -11.61
N ASP A 144 -3.70 -11.03 -12.83
CA ASP A 144 -4.50 -11.38 -14.01
C ASP A 144 -5.06 -12.81 -13.90
N ALA A 145 -4.28 -13.76 -13.35
CA ALA A 145 -4.74 -15.12 -13.10
C ALA A 145 -5.93 -15.13 -12.11
N LEU A 146 -5.81 -14.42 -10.99
CA LEU A 146 -6.89 -14.31 -10.01
C LEU A 146 -8.12 -13.59 -10.58
N THR A 147 -7.93 -12.51 -11.33
CA THR A 147 -8.98 -11.75 -11.99
C THR A 147 -9.77 -12.64 -12.97
N LYS A 148 -9.06 -13.43 -13.76
CA LYS A 148 -9.64 -14.41 -14.68
C LYS A 148 -10.44 -15.50 -13.95
N GLU A 149 -9.90 -16.02 -12.85
CA GLU A 149 -10.59 -17.01 -12.01
C GLU A 149 -11.88 -16.46 -11.41
N MET A 150 -11.86 -15.21 -10.94
CA MET A 150 -13.03 -14.54 -10.39
C MET A 150 -14.07 -14.14 -11.45
N GLY A 151 -13.71 -14.16 -12.74
CA GLY A 151 -14.60 -13.79 -13.83
C GLY A 151 -15.05 -12.32 -13.80
N CYS A 152 -14.28 -11.44 -13.17
CA CYS A 152 -14.56 -10.01 -13.08
C CYS A 152 -13.28 -9.21 -13.23
N ASP A 153 -13.38 -7.98 -13.70
CA ASP A 153 -12.22 -7.08 -13.80
C ASP A 153 -11.90 -6.47 -12.44
N LEU A 154 -10.69 -6.71 -11.95
CA LEU A 154 -10.19 -6.19 -10.68
C LEU A 154 -9.11 -5.14 -10.92
N SER A 155 -9.22 -4.01 -10.25
CA SER A 155 -8.12 -3.04 -10.23
C SER A 155 -6.95 -3.54 -9.35
N LYS A 156 -5.72 -3.48 -9.86
CA LYS A 156 -4.47 -3.76 -9.11
C LYS A 156 -4.38 -2.93 -7.82
N ASN A 157 -4.95 -1.73 -7.81
CA ASN A 157 -4.93 -0.81 -6.68
C ASN A 157 -5.63 -1.33 -5.41
N ARG A 158 -6.44 -2.40 -5.51
CA ARG A 158 -7.02 -3.10 -4.34
C ARG A 158 -5.96 -3.64 -3.40
N TRP A 159 -4.84 -4.07 -3.95
CA TRP A 159 -3.76 -4.72 -3.21
C TRP A 159 -2.86 -3.73 -2.46
N ARG A 160 -2.85 -2.46 -2.87
CA ARG A 160 -1.99 -1.43 -2.29
C ARG A 160 -0.53 -1.86 -2.21
N GLY A 161 -0.06 -2.54 -3.26
CA GLY A 161 1.33 -2.98 -3.39
C GLY A 161 2.23 -1.86 -3.90
N ASN A 162 3.52 -1.90 -3.56
CA ASN A 162 4.45 -0.84 -3.92
C ASN A 162 5.09 -1.04 -5.29
N LEU A 163 5.62 -2.23 -5.58
CA LEU A 163 6.33 -2.55 -6.81
C LEU A 163 5.54 -3.62 -7.57
N TRP A 164 5.22 -3.35 -8.81
CA TRP A 164 4.54 -4.30 -9.67
C TRP A 164 5.50 -4.81 -10.73
N ILE A 165 5.56 -6.13 -10.86
CA ILE A 165 6.44 -6.84 -11.79
C ILE A 165 5.58 -7.48 -12.86
N ASP A 166 5.90 -7.19 -14.10
CA ASP A 166 5.31 -7.82 -15.27
C ASP A 166 6.22 -8.95 -15.80
N ASP A 167 5.66 -9.80 -16.64
CA ASP A 167 6.36 -10.88 -17.38
C ASP A 167 6.93 -11.97 -16.45
N LEU A 168 6.18 -12.30 -15.38
CA LEU A 168 6.40 -13.46 -14.51
C LEU A 168 5.40 -14.58 -14.85
N GLU A 169 5.68 -15.80 -14.40
CA GLU A 169 4.65 -16.83 -14.31
C GLU A 169 3.68 -16.50 -13.15
N PRO A 170 2.39 -16.90 -13.26
CA PRO A 170 1.45 -16.69 -12.16
C PRO A 170 1.93 -17.32 -10.85
N TRP A 171 1.92 -16.55 -9.78
CA TRP A 171 2.31 -16.93 -8.42
C TRP A 171 3.82 -17.20 -8.22
N GLU A 172 4.65 -16.92 -9.21
CA GLU A 172 6.10 -17.10 -9.14
C GLU A 172 6.71 -16.32 -7.95
N GLU A 173 6.19 -15.15 -7.62
CA GLU A 173 6.66 -14.34 -6.51
C GLU A 173 6.58 -15.06 -5.16
N MET A 174 5.68 -16.02 -5.00
CA MET A 174 5.55 -16.81 -3.76
C MET A 174 6.72 -17.80 -3.56
N GLU A 175 7.39 -18.19 -4.62
CA GLU A 175 8.55 -19.08 -4.57
C GLU A 175 9.83 -18.34 -4.16
N TRP A 176 9.80 -17.03 -4.06
CA TRP A 176 10.97 -16.22 -3.70
C TRP A 176 11.18 -16.08 -2.18
N ILE A 177 10.24 -16.55 -1.36
CA ILE A 177 10.33 -16.43 0.10
C ILE A 177 11.63 -17.07 0.62
N GLY A 178 12.42 -16.28 1.37
CA GLY A 178 13.74 -16.67 1.86
C GLY A 178 14.89 -16.51 0.85
N LYS A 179 14.59 -16.04 -0.38
CA LYS A 179 15.58 -15.78 -1.42
C LYS A 179 15.87 -14.29 -1.58
N ILE A 180 16.82 -13.96 -2.42
CA ILE A 180 17.18 -12.60 -2.80
C ILE A 180 16.71 -12.34 -4.23
N VAL A 181 15.99 -11.24 -4.42
CA VAL A 181 15.59 -10.75 -5.73
C VAL A 181 16.30 -9.44 -6.01
N GLN A 182 16.80 -9.24 -7.21
CA GLN A 182 17.36 -7.97 -7.66
C GLN A 182 16.42 -7.32 -8.67
N ILE A 183 16.09 -6.03 -8.44
CA ILE A 183 15.37 -5.18 -9.38
C ILE A 183 16.29 -3.99 -9.72
N GLY A 184 16.65 -3.85 -10.98
CA GLY A 184 17.67 -2.88 -11.38
C GLY A 184 18.99 -3.13 -10.65
N ASN A 185 19.43 -2.20 -9.82
CA ASN A 185 20.63 -2.31 -9.00
C ASN A 185 20.38 -2.56 -7.52
N ILE A 186 19.13 -2.82 -7.13
CA ILE A 186 18.73 -3.00 -5.73
C ILE A 186 18.39 -4.46 -5.48
N GLN A 187 18.97 -5.00 -4.43
CA GLN A 187 18.69 -6.33 -3.92
C GLN A 187 17.66 -6.26 -2.79
N PHE A 188 16.78 -7.23 -2.75
CA PHE A 188 15.72 -7.37 -1.76
C PHE A 188 15.76 -8.76 -1.14
N ASP A 189 15.79 -8.83 0.19
CA ASP A 189 15.47 -10.05 0.92
C ASP A 189 13.95 -10.24 0.87
N ILE A 190 13.46 -11.36 0.37
CA ILE A 190 12.03 -11.69 0.36
C ILE A 190 11.70 -12.42 1.66
N VAL A 191 10.85 -11.80 2.48
CA VAL A 191 10.65 -12.22 3.88
C VAL A 191 9.49 -13.19 4.04
N GLU A 192 8.30 -12.78 3.62
CA GLU A 192 7.07 -13.54 3.84
C GLU A 192 5.97 -13.12 2.85
N PRO A 193 4.90 -13.94 2.69
CA PRO A 193 3.76 -13.56 1.87
C PRO A 193 2.93 -12.47 2.55
N VAL A 194 2.25 -11.65 1.76
CA VAL A 194 1.33 -10.63 2.28
C VAL A 194 -0.06 -11.24 2.50
N GLN A 195 -0.43 -11.46 3.75
CA GLN A 195 -1.79 -11.85 4.09
C GLN A 195 -2.77 -10.70 3.86
N ARG A 196 -3.81 -10.95 3.10
CA ARG A 196 -4.79 -9.94 2.71
C ARG A 196 -5.95 -9.85 3.70
N CYS A 197 -6.56 -8.67 3.75
CA CYS A 197 -7.67 -8.37 4.63
C CYS A 197 -8.84 -7.77 3.84
N MET A 198 -9.93 -7.50 4.52
CA MET A 198 -11.16 -6.93 3.93
C MET A 198 -10.96 -5.61 3.15
N ALA A 199 -9.81 -4.97 3.22
CA ALA A 199 -9.53 -3.78 2.41
C ALA A 199 -9.56 -4.09 0.91
N THR A 200 -9.05 -5.28 0.51
CA THR A 200 -8.97 -5.68 -0.90
C THR A 200 -10.33 -5.95 -1.56
N THR A 201 -11.39 -6.13 -0.76
CA THR A 201 -12.76 -6.30 -1.29
C THR A 201 -13.38 -4.99 -1.77
N ALA A 202 -12.81 -3.84 -1.38
CA ALA A 202 -13.30 -2.52 -1.78
C ALA A 202 -12.74 -2.12 -3.14
N ASN A 203 -13.61 -1.61 -4.00
CA ASN A 203 -13.23 -1.03 -5.28
C ASN A 203 -12.49 0.29 -5.06
N PRO A 204 -11.26 0.44 -5.56
CA PRO A 204 -10.48 1.66 -5.36
C PRO A 204 -10.98 2.87 -6.15
N GLU A 205 -11.92 2.68 -7.10
CA GLU A 205 -12.52 3.78 -7.85
C GLU A 205 -13.82 4.29 -7.20
N THR A 206 -14.53 3.45 -6.44
CA THR A 206 -15.84 3.80 -5.86
C THR A 206 -15.88 3.77 -4.34
N GLY A 207 -14.95 3.07 -3.70
CA GLY A 207 -14.97 2.82 -2.25
C GLY A 207 -16.03 1.80 -1.80
N VAL A 208 -16.70 1.14 -2.72
CA VAL A 208 -17.74 0.12 -2.43
C VAL A 208 -17.12 -1.27 -2.45
N ARG A 209 -17.55 -2.15 -1.55
CA ARG A 209 -17.18 -3.58 -1.62
C ARG A 209 -17.94 -4.25 -2.74
N ASP A 210 -17.25 -4.74 -3.73
CA ASP A 210 -17.83 -5.32 -4.96
C ASP A 210 -17.17 -6.63 -5.40
N ALA A 211 -16.16 -7.12 -4.68
CA ALA A 211 -15.46 -8.35 -5.03
C ALA A 211 -15.09 -9.16 -3.77
N ASP A 212 -15.28 -10.48 -3.81
CA ASP A 212 -14.83 -11.39 -2.77
C ASP A 212 -13.41 -11.89 -3.02
N THR A 213 -12.46 -10.96 -2.96
CA THR A 213 -11.03 -11.29 -3.15
C THR A 213 -10.48 -12.25 -2.11
N LEU A 214 -11.03 -12.24 -0.88
CA LEU A 214 -10.57 -13.13 0.18
C LEU A 214 -11.09 -14.56 -0.04
N GLY A 215 -12.32 -14.72 -0.48
CA GLY A 215 -12.88 -16.04 -0.85
C GLY A 215 -12.12 -16.64 -2.04
N ALA A 216 -11.80 -15.83 -3.06
CA ALA A 216 -11.02 -16.28 -4.20
C ALA A 216 -9.60 -16.75 -3.78
N LEU A 217 -8.89 -15.98 -2.96
CA LEU A 217 -7.60 -16.42 -2.42
C LEU A 217 -7.72 -17.67 -1.54
N GLN A 218 -8.79 -17.78 -0.76
CA GLN A 218 -9.03 -18.94 0.10
C GLN A 218 -9.20 -20.24 -0.70
N SER A 219 -9.65 -20.19 -1.95
CA SER A 219 -9.73 -21.38 -2.82
C SER A 219 -8.36 -21.99 -3.11
N HIS A 220 -7.28 -21.19 -3.02
CA HIS A 220 -5.89 -21.63 -3.08
C HIS A 220 -5.35 -22.15 -1.73
N GLY A 221 -6.19 -22.25 -0.69
CA GLY A 221 -5.79 -22.71 0.64
C GLY A 221 -5.20 -21.64 1.56
N HIS A 222 -5.15 -20.39 1.13
CA HIS A 222 -4.61 -19.25 1.88
C HIS A 222 -5.27 -17.94 1.47
N GLN A 223 -4.98 -16.84 2.18
CA GLN A 223 -5.41 -15.50 1.81
C GLN A 223 -4.21 -14.57 1.48
N ASN A 224 -3.17 -15.14 0.88
CA ASN A 224 -1.95 -14.41 0.54
C ASN A 224 -1.97 -13.94 -0.91
N PHE A 225 -1.46 -12.75 -1.15
CA PHE A 225 -1.19 -12.19 -2.49
C PHE A 225 0.00 -11.26 -2.39
N SER A 226 1.02 -11.42 -3.25
CA SER A 226 2.30 -10.69 -3.21
C SER A 226 3.19 -11.04 -2.01
N VAL A 227 4.38 -10.48 -1.97
CA VAL A 227 5.39 -10.74 -0.94
C VAL A 227 5.90 -9.45 -0.32
N TYR A 228 6.31 -9.52 0.96
CA TYR A 228 7.06 -8.46 1.62
C TYR A 228 8.56 -8.63 1.35
N ALA A 229 9.20 -7.53 1.05
CA ALA A 229 10.62 -7.44 0.77
C ALA A 229 11.30 -6.36 1.62
N VAL A 230 12.57 -6.57 1.94
CA VAL A 230 13.42 -5.59 2.63
C VAL A 230 14.60 -5.26 1.73
N ALA A 231 14.79 -3.98 1.42
CA ALA A 231 15.94 -3.54 0.60
C ALA A 231 17.27 -3.77 1.32
N LYS A 232 18.25 -4.33 0.64
CA LYS A 232 19.59 -4.65 1.17
C LYS A 232 20.60 -3.54 0.93
N ASN A 233 20.43 -2.76 -0.12
CA ASN A 233 21.35 -1.70 -0.51
C ASN A 233 20.61 -0.45 -0.95
N ASN A 234 21.33 0.65 -1.03
CA ASN A 234 20.82 1.91 -1.55
C ASN A 234 20.88 1.93 -3.07
N GLY A 235 19.94 2.65 -3.69
CA GLY A 235 19.94 2.88 -5.12
C GLY A 235 18.67 3.60 -5.58
N THR A 236 18.44 3.60 -6.87
CA THR A 236 17.24 4.13 -7.50
C THR A 236 16.56 3.02 -8.26
N LEU A 237 15.24 2.92 -8.11
CA LEU A 237 14.36 2.11 -8.96
C LEU A 237 13.68 3.01 -9.97
N SER A 238 13.63 2.56 -11.21
CA SER A 238 12.91 3.21 -12.30
C SER A 238 12.04 2.19 -13.03
N LEU A 239 11.01 2.66 -13.71
CA LEU A 239 10.23 1.77 -14.59
C LEU A 239 11.15 1.08 -15.61
N ASP A 240 10.79 -0.13 -16.00
CA ASP A 240 11.54 -1.03 -16.90
C ASP A 240 12.82 -1.64 -16.30
N ASP A 241 13.17 -1.36 -15.03
CA ASP A 241 14.23 -2.06 -14.33
C ASP A 241 13.98 -3.57 -14.34
N LYS A 242 15.00 -4.36 -14.76
CA LYS A 242 14.87 -5.80 -14.89
C LYS A 242 14.95 -6.50 -13.54
N LEU A 243 14.15 -7.55 -13.41
CA LEU A 243 14.17 -8.42 -12.24
C LEU A 243 14.99 -9.68 -12.54
N THR A 244 15.82 -10.07 -11.58
CA THR A 244 16.55 -11.33 -11.57
C THR A 244 16.52 -11.96 -10.19
N LEU A 245 16.37 -13.28 -10.12
CA LEU A 245 16.54 -14.04 -8.89
C LEU A 245 18.06 -14.25 -8.67
N ILE A 246 18.51 -14.01 -7.45
CA ILE A 246 19.91 -14.26 -7.04
C ILE A 246 19.90 -15.53 -6.20
N ASP A 247 20.67 -16.53 -6.67
CA ASP A 247 20.85 -17.81 -5.98
C ASP A 247 21.73 -17.69 -4.72
#